data_f793df1ea4b98a3fc849d2fd8a8f3f82
#
_entry.id   f793df1ea4b98a3fc849d2fd8a8f3f82
#
_cell.length_a   1.000
_cell.length_b   1.000
_cell.length_c   1.000
_cell.angle_alpha   90.00
_cell.angle_beta   90.00
_cell.angle_gamma   90.00
#
_symmetry.space_group_name_H-M   'P 1'
#
loop_
_entity.id
_entity.type
_entity.pdbx_description
1 polymer ?
#
loop_
_entity_poly.entity_id
_entity_poly.type
_entity_poly.pdbx_seq_one_letter_code
_entity_poly.pdbx_strand_id
1 'polypeptide(L)'
;MSQSWEIRQYTTDEETQACELATRLGLFPAMGRLLVARGIRTYEEAQSFFSPRLEELHDPFAMEDMLVAVERLNRAIEQREHILIYGDYDVDGTTAVALLYRYLRAQCLPEEYLHYYIPDRYDDGYGITLQGIDYARQLGVSLIISVDTGIKAFEEITYAREHGMDFIVCDHHTPDDSLPPATAILNPKRHDNHYPFTELSGCGVAFKLVQGLASRRNLPFETLLPLLELLVLSIAQDRVSILGENRIFISHGLQLINSHPSVAITYLMRLGKIQPGRVDMASIYYELGPRINAAGRMAHGAESVKLLIAEDAATAEAQSQILDEYNRQRQELDQQVTREAIALVESDPQLQKQRLIILYRPEWNKGVMGIVAARLADRFHRPVLILSHSTGDFLAGSGRSAGGFDLYQAIQACSDCLENFGGHIFAAGLTIREDRLPEFMRRIQEYADSVEQTTSQPFTPTLQIDAELKPSEVSRTLLRQVEMLYPFGTDNERPIFMTRNMRDAGGTRAVGKALQHLSLRMTDSYQRIRPLHGFALGLARYAPEITRHNAFALCFELEENNFYPQSFLQLRVKDLCLESELPERLTDR
;
A
#
# COMPACT_ATOMS: atom_id res chain seq x y z
N MET A 1 22.78 -6.47 -10.92
CA MET A 1 23.63 -5.43 -10.32
C MET A 1 23.77 -5.71 -8.83
N SER A 2 24.89 -5.33 -8.23
CA SER A 2 25.07 -5.42 -6.78
C SER A 2 24.29 -4.26 -6.13
N GLN A 3 23.50 -4.54 -5.09
CA GLN A 3 22.84 -3.49 -4.30
C GLN A 3 23.87 -2.79 -3.42
N SER A 4 23.74 -1.49 -3.21
CA SER A 4 24.44 -0.79 -2.13
C SER A 4 23.73 -1.04 -0.80
N TRP A 5 24.46 -1.05 0.29
CA TRP A 5 23.95 -1.27 1.63
C TRP A 5 24.11 0.01 2.44
N GLU A 6 23.03 0.45 3.06
CA GLU A 6 23.02 1.65 3.90
C GLU A 6 22.51 1.30 5.30
N ILE A 7 23.39 1.44 6.29
CA ILE A 7 23.02 1.21 7.68
C ILE A 7 22.43 2.51 8.21
N ARG A 8 21.23 2.41 8.79
CA ARG A 8 20.57 3.55 9.42
C ARG A 8 21.45 4.14 10.50
N GLN A 9 21.73 5.44 10.37
CA GLN A 9 22.47 6.21 11.38
C GLN A 9 21.51 6.78 12.40
N TYR A 10 21.94 6.84 13.65
CA TYR A 10 21.19 7.41 14.76
C TYR A 10 22.00 8.55 15.38
N THR A 11 21.34 9.62 15.74
CA THR A 11 21.97 10.69 16.52
C THR A 11 22.31 10.20 17.93
N THR A 12 23.19 10.92 18.63
CA THR A 12 23.56 10.58 20.02
C THR A 12 22.33 10.55 20.94
N ASP A 13 21.37 11.45 20.72
CA ASP A 13 20.13 11.50 21.49
C ASP A 13 19.23 10.30 21.19
N GLU A 14 19.10 9.91 19.93
CA GLU A 14 18.32 8.72 19.52
C GLU A 14 18.94 7.43 20.06
N GLU A 15 20.27 7.30 20.07
CA GLU A 15 20.97 6.16 20.67
C GLU A 15 20.73 6.09 22.19
N THR A 16 20.75 7.23 22.87
CA THR A 16 20.47 7.30 24.31
C THR A 16 19.04 6.86 24.60
N GLN A 17 18.06 7.42 23.87
CA GLN A 17 16.65 7.05 23.98
C GLN A 17 16.43 5.56 23.67
N ALA A 18 17.05 5.04 22.61
CA ALA A 18 16.95 3.64 22.22
C ALA A 18 17.48 2.71 23.32
N CYS A 19 18.61 3.06 23.93
CA CYS A 19 19.21 2.29 25.01
C CYS A 19 18.34 2.29 26.29
N GLU A 20 17.82 3.46 26.68
CA GLU A 20 16.92 3.60 27.82
C GLU A 20 15.64 2.81 27.63
N LEU A 21 15.02 2.95 26.45
CA LEU A 21 13.77 2.27 26.11
C LEU A 21 13.96 0.74 26.10
N ALA A 22 15.02 0.24 25.44
CA ALA A 22 15.34 -1.17 25.43
C ALA A 22 15.55 -1.73 26.84
N THR A 23 16.28 -0.99 27.69
CA THR A 23 16.55 -1.38 29.08
C THR A 23 15.26 -1.48 29.90
N ARG A 24 14.40 -0.44 29.84
CA ARG A 24 13.11 -0.41 30.55
C ARG A 24 12.15 -1.54 30.12
N LEU A 25 12.17 -1.89 28.84
CA LEU A 25 11.31 -2.93 28.25
C LEU A 25 11.93 -4.34 28.34
N GLY A 26 13.19 -4.49 28.74
CA GLY A 26 13.90 -5.77 28.76
C GLY A 26 14.16 -6.35 27.36
N LEU A 27 14.39 -5.49 26.37
CA LEU A 27 14.60 -5.83 24.97
C LEU A 27 16.09 -5.78 24.59
N PHE A 28 16.43 -6.40 23.45
CA PHE A 28 17.75 -6.21 22.85
C PHE A 28 17.96 -4.74 22.44
N PRO A 29 19.20 -4.21 22.48
CA PRO A 29 19.49 -2.83 22.07
C PRO A 29 18.99 -2.50 20.65
N ALA A 30 19.11 -3.44 19.71
CA ALA A 30 18.59 -3.28 18.36
C ALA A 30 17.07 -3.00 18.33
N MET A 31 16.30 -3.59 19.23
CA MET A 31 14.86 -3.32 19.35
C MET A 31 14.55 -1.89 19.79
N GLY A 32 15.34 -1.33 20.70
CA GLY A 32 15.22 0.08 21.09
C GLY A 32 15.44 1.01 19.90
N ARG A 33 16.46 0.75 19.08
CA ARG A 33 16.70 1.50 17.84
C ARG A 33 15.51 1.38 16.87
N LEU A 34 14.98 0.17 16.69
CA LEU A 34 13.81 -0.07 15.83
C LEU A 34 12.58 0.72 16.29
N LEU A 35 12.36 0.85 17.61
CA LEU A 35 11.25 1.62 18.16
C LEU A 35 11.45 3.13 17.91
N VAL A 36 12.64 3.65 18.23
CA VAL A 36 12.97 5.07 18.01
C VAL A 36 12.89 5.42 16.52
N ALA A 37 13.33 4.54 15.63
CA ALA A 37 13.21 4.70 14.18
C ALA A 37 11.76 4.83 13.69
N ARG A 38 10.79 4.31 14.45
CA ARG A 38 9.34 4.40 14.22
C ARG A 38 8.67 5.54 14.96
N GLY A 39 9.47 6.44 15.56
CA GLY A 39 8.97 7.58 16.34
C GLY A 39 8.50 7.22 17.75
N ILE A 40 8.69 5.98 18.21
CA ILE A 40 8.30 5.51 19.54
C ILE A 40 9.46 5.81 20.51
N ARG A 41 9.26 6.77 21.40
CA ARG A 41 10.34 7.33 22.23
C ARG A 41 10.14 7.12 23.73
N THR A 42 8.91 6.84 24.16
CA THR A 42 8.55 6.64 25.57
C THR A 42 8.10 5.21 25.84
N TYR A 43 8.13 4.83 27.12
CA TYR A 43 7.65 3.52 27.56
C TYR A 43 6.14 3.38 27.31
N GLU A 44 5.38 4.42 27.52
CA GLU A 44 3.94 4.50 27.36
C GLU A 44 3.56 4.33 25.86
N GLU A 45 4.25 5.04 24.96
CA GLU A 45 4.08 4.86 23.51
C GLU A 45 4.41 3.42 23.07
N ALA A 46 5.47 2.83 23.63
CA ALA A 46 5.82 1.44 23.32
C ALA A 46 4.75 0.46 23.81
N GLN A 47 4.14 0.70 24.96
CA GLN A 47 3.03 -0.13 25.45
C GLN A 47 1.81 -0.05 24.52
N SER A 48 1.40 1.16 24.14
CA SER A 48 0.30 1.37 23.18
C SER A 48 0.63 0.75 21.83
N PHE A 49 1.87 0.85 21.36
CA PHE A 49 2.31 0.24 20.11
C PHE A 49 2.25 -1.30 20.15
N PHE A 50 2.68 -1.94 21.23
CA PHE A 50 2.64 -3.41 21.37
C PHE A 50 1.24 -3.96 21.68
N SER A 51 0.38 -3.15 22.28
CA SER A 51 -0.97 -3.56 22.69
C SER A 51 -1.97 -2.43 22.40
N PRO A 52 -2.23 -2.14 21.11
CA PRO A 52 -3.11 -1.05 20.71
C PRO A 52 -4.55 -1.32 21.19
N ARG A 53 -5.20 -0.28 21.72
CA ARG A 53 -6.53 -0.36 22.32
C ARG A 53 -7.51 0.56 21.59
N LEU A 54 -8.76 0.15 21.46
CA LEU A 54 -9.82 0.93 20.80
C LEU A 54 -10.13 2.26 21.50
N GLU A 55 -9.89 2.32 22.83
CA GLU A 55 -10.05 3.53 23.62
C GLU A 55 -9.00 4.62 23.31
N GLU A 56 -7.93 4.27 22.59
CA GLU A 56 -6.89 5.18 22.14
C GLU A 56 -7.20 5.83 20.79
N LEU A 57 -8.31 5.47 20.16
CA LEU A 57 -8.78 6.14 18.96
C LEU A 57 -9.10 7.61 19.25
N HIS A 58 -8.66 8.50 18.38
CA HIS A 58 -8.92 9.92 18.53
C HIS A 58 -10.41 10.25 18.39
N ASP A 59 -10.83 11.30 19.07
CA ASP A 59 -12.19 11.83 18.95
C ASP A 59 -12.46 12.25 17.50
N PRO A 60 -13.49 11.71 16.83
CA PRO A 60 -13.80 12.09 15.46
C PRO A 60 -14.12 13.60 15.33
N PHE A 61 -14.66 14.24 16.38
CA PHE A 61 -15.00 15.65 16.37
C PHE A 61 -13.78 16.59 16.44
N ALA A 62 -12.57 16.06 16.62
CA ALA A 62 -11.33 16.80 16.41
C ALA A 62 -11.03 17.09 14.92
N MET A 63 -11.69 16.37 13.99
CA MET A 63 -11.55 16.63 12.55
C MET A 63 -12.42 17.82 12.15
N GLU A 64 -11.85 18.74 11.38
CA GLU A 64 -12.58 19.92 10.90
C GLU A 64 -13.82 19.50 10.11
N ASP A 65 -14.89 20.28 10.21
CA ASP A 65 -16.23 20.04 9.63
C ASP A 65 -16.96 18.76 10.13
N MET A 66 -16.37 17.94 11.01
CA MET A 66 -17.02 16.68 11.44
C MET A 66 -18.39 16.91 12.06
N LEU A 67 -18.55 17.93 12.89
CA LEU A 67 -19.85 18.24 13.48
C LEU A 67 -20.89 18.60 12.41
N VAL A 68 -20.51 19.40 11.42
CA VAL A 68 -21.38 19.81 10.29
C VAL A 68 -21.78 18.59 9.46
N ALA A 69 -20.82 17.71 9.15
CA ALA A 69 -21.06 16.48 8.40
C ALA A 69 -22.04 15.54 9.13
N VAL A 70 -21.79 15.31 10.43
CA VAL A 70 -22.63 14.44 11.26
C VAL A 70 -24.05 15.00 11.42
N GLU A 71 -24.20 16.28 11.65
CA GLU A 71 -25.53 16.94 11.78
C GLU A 71 -26.29 16.88 10.45
N ARG A 72 -25.61 17.11 9.32
CA ARG A 72 -26.22 17.01 7.98
C ARG A 72 -26.67 15.59 7.67
N LEU A 73 -25.80 14.60 7.92
CA LEU A 73 -26.11 13.20 7.71
C LEU A 73 -27.25 12.74 8.65
N ASN A 74 -27.21 13.10 9.93
CA ASN A 74 -28.26 12.76 10.87
C ASN A 74 -29.64 13.32 10.44
N ARG A 75 -29.68 14.57 9.96
CA ARG A 75 -30.90 15.17 9.41
C ARG A 75 -31.43 14.39 8.21
N ALA A 76 -30.55 13.98 7.27
CA ALA A 76 -30.97 13.18 6.11
C ALA A 76 -31.59 11.84 6.54
N ILE A 77 -31.02 11.19 7.55
CA ILE A 77 -31.55 9.94 8.11
C ILE A 77 -32.94 10.16 8.75
N GLU A 78 -33.08 11.19 9.57
CA GLU A 78 -34.36 11.50 10.27
C GLU A 78 -35.46 11.86 9.28
N GLN A 79 -35.12 12.55 8.19
CA GLN A 79 -36.07 12.97 7.16
C GLN A 79 -36.27 11.92 6.06
N ARG A 80 -35.53 10.80 6.11
CA ARG A 80 -35.53 9.75 5.08
C ARG A 80 -35.26 10.32 3.69
N GLU A 81 -34.23 11.16 3.63
CA GLU A 81 -33.75 11.67 2.35
C GLU A 81 -33.00 10.56 1.55
N HIS A 82 -33.04 10.66 0.22
CA HIS A 82 -32.21 9.80 -0.62
C HIS A 82 -30.75 10.22 -0.52
N ILE A 83 -29.90 9.28 -0.13
CA ILE A 83 -28.45 9.47 0.04
C ILE A 83 -27.72 8.65 -1.02
N LEU A 84 -26.75 9.27 -1.70
CA LEU A 84 -25.82 8.57 -2.58
C LEU A 84 -24.43 8.53 -1.94
N ILE A 85 -23.86 7.34 -1.79
CA ILE A 85 -22.46 7.14 -1.44
C ILE A 85 -21.67 7.03 -2.76
N TYR A 86 -20.76 7.98 -3.01
CA TYR A 86 -19.97 8.04 -4.22
C TYR A 86 -18.53 7.65 -3.90
N GLY A 87 -18.03 6.53 -4.41
CA GLY A 87 -16.68 6.05 -4.13
C GLY A 87 -15.77 5.98 -5.35
N ASP A 88 -14.48 5.71 -5.12
CA ASP A 88 -13.55 5.31 -6.18
C ASP A 88 -13.65 3.80 -6.46
N TYR A 89 -13.05 3.36 -7.57
CA TYR A 89 -13.14 1.97 -8.08
C TYR A 89 -12.08 1.02 -7.52
N ASP A 90 -11.15 1.48 -6.70
CA ASP A 90 -10.13 0.63 -6.07
C ASP A 90 -10.59 0.04 -4.72
N VAL A 91 -9.67 -0.61 -3.99
CA VAL A 91 -10.07 -1.25 -2.72
C VAL A 91 -10.40 -0.23 -1.66
N ASP A 92 -9.71 0.91 -1.60
CA ASP A 92 -10.00 1.93 -0.59
C ASP A 92 -11.39 2.52 -0.82
N GLY A 93 -11.67 3.00 -2.04
CA GLY A 93 -12.99 3.54 -2.39
C GLY A 93 -14.12 2.52 -2.23
N THR A 94 -13.95 1.29 -2.73
CA THR A 94 -15.01 0.26 -2.65
C THR A 94 -15.26 -0.24 -1.22
N THR A 95 -14.23 -0.33 -0.37
CA THR A 95 -14.40 -0.67 1.05
C THR A 95 -15.01 0.48 1.84
N ALA A 96 -14.68 1.73 1.51
CA ALA A 96 -15.29 2.92 2.11
C ALA A 96 -16.79 3.01 1.80
N VAL A 97 -17.17 2.76 0.52
CA VAL A 97 -18.59 2.67 0.14
C VAL A 97 -19.30 1.56 0.90
N ALA A 98 -18.70 0.35 0.93
CA ALA A 98 -19.28 -0.78 1.64
C ALA A 98 -19.41 -0.52 3.15
N LEU A 99 -18.46 0.17 3.76
CA LEU A 99 -18.47 0.55 5.17
C LEU A 99 -19.67 1.45 5.49
N LEU A 100 -19.81 2.56 4.76
CA LEU A 100 -20.95 3.48 4.96
C LEU A 100 -22.28 2.79 4.66
N TYR A 101 -22.37 2.05 3.57
CA TYR A 101 -23.59 1.33 3.18
C TYR A 101 -24.00 0.33 4.25
N ARG A 102 -23.11 -0.55 4.71
CA ARG A 102 -23.38 -1.55 5.75
C ARG A 102 -23.84 -0.89 7.05
N TYR A 103 -23.14 0.17 7.48
CA TYR A 103 -23.50 0.86 8.72
C TYR A 103 -24.86 1.55 8.63
N LEU A 104 -25.08 2.36 7.61
CA LEU A 104 -26.33 3.10 7.43
C LEU A 104 -27.51 2.15 7.25
N ARG A 105 -27.34 1.09 6.51
CA ARG A 105 -28.35 0.05 6.29
C ARG A 105 -28.73 -0.68 7.59
N ALA A 106 -27.75 -1.06 8.39
CA ALA A 106 -27.97 -1.82 9.64
C ALA A 106 -28.54 -0.96 10.77
N GLN A 107 -28.17 0.31 10.86
CA GLN A 107 -28.45 1.13 12.05
C GLN A 107 -29.41 2.28 11.79
N CYS A 108 -29.62 2.73 10.58
CA CYS A 108 -30.19 4.05 10.36
C CYS A 108 -31.24 4.15 9.26
N LEU A 109 -31.07 3.52 8.10
CA LEU A 109 -31.82 3.89 6.90
C LEU A 109 -32.30 2.67 6.10
N PRO A 110 -33.59 2.60 5.67
CA PRO A 110 -34.09 1.59 4.75
C PRO A 110 -33.37 1.66 3.39
N GLU A 111 -33.29 0.51 2.72
CA GLU A 111 -32.51 0.34 1.47
C GLU A 111 -33.00 1.26 0.34
N GLU A 112 -34.28 1.53 0.23
CA GLU A 112 -34.86 2.38 -0.79
C GLU A 112 -34.34 3.83 -0.80
N TYR A 113 -33.80 4.30 0.35
CA TYR A 113 -33.20 5.65 0.48
C TYR A 113 -31.69 5.68 0.35
N LEU A 114 -31.04 4.52 0.19
CA LEU A 114 -29.59 4.41 0.21
C LEU A 114 -29.07 3.87 -1.12
N HIS A 115 -28.30 4.69 -1.81
CA HIS A 115 -27.73 4.38 -3.12
C HIS A 115 -26.21 4.46 -3.05
N TYR A 116 -25.53 3.82 -4.00
CA TYR A 116 -24.11 4.01 -4.20
C TYR A 116 -23.75 4.11 -5.69
N TYR A 117 -22.65 4.77 -5.97
CA TYR A 117 -22.10 4.92 -7.31
C TYR A 117 -20.59 4.75 -7.27
N ILE A 118 -20.08 3.99 -8.22
CA ILE A 118 -18.64 3.85 -8.50
C ILE A 118 -18.45 4.27 -9.95
N PRO A 119 -17.55 5.23 -10.26
CA PRO A 119 -17.31 5.63 -11.65
C PRO A 119 -16.68 4.49 -12.45
N ASP A 120 -16.99 4.41 -13.73
CA ASP A 120 -16.33 3.50 -14.64
C ASP A 120 -14.97 4.07 -15.07
N ARG A 121 -13.91 3.30 -14.86
CA ARG A 121 -12.53 3.72 -15.21
C ARG A 121 -12.36 4.08 -16.68
N TYR A 122 -13.14 3.47 -17.57
CA TYR A 122 -12.98 3.61 -19.02
C TYR A 122 -13.90 4.69 -19.59
N ASP A 123 -15.12 4.77 -19.09
CA ASP A 123 -16.18 5.66 -19.61
C ASP A 123 -16.26 6.98 -18.83
N ASP A 124 -16.18 6.92 -17.49
CA ASP A 124 -16.32 8.11 -16.62
C ASP A 124 -14.96 8.76 -16.29
N GLY A 125 -13.90 7.96 -16.18
CA GLY A 125 -12.57 8.41 -15.75
C GLY A 125 -12.35 8.23 -14.24
N TYR A 126 -11.57 9.15 -13.64
CA TYR A 126 -11.23 9.14 -12.22
C TYR A 126 -11.94 10.27 -11.48
N GLY A 127 -12.42 9.96 -10.26
CA GLY A 127 -12.98 10.94 -9.36
C GLY A 127 -14.49 11.21 -9.55
N ILE A 128 -14.96 12.34 -9.04
CA ILE A 128 -16.35 12.76 -9.18
C ILE A 128 -16.59 13.21 -10.62
N THR A 129 -17.76 12.83 -11.19
CA THR A 129 -18.12 13.18 -12.57
C THR A 129 -19.50 13.80 -12.64
N LEU A 130 -19.73 14.66 -13.64
CA LEU A 130 -21.06 15.25 -13.88
C LEU A 130 -22.11 14.17 -14.17
N GLN A 131 -21.71 13.09 -14.85
CA GLN A 131 -22.57 11.94 -15.13
C GLN A 131 -23.04 11.24 -13.85
N GLY A 132 -22.14 11.05 -12.88
CA GLY A 132 -22.50 10.49 -11.57
C GLY A 132 -23.43 11.40 -10.76
N ILE A 133 -23.27 12.74 -10.88
CA ILE A 133 -24.20 13.71 -10.26
C ILE A 133 -25.56 13.70 -10.94
N ASP A 134 -25.60 13.60 -12.28
CA ASP A 134 -26.87 13.48 -13.02
C ASP A 134 -27.58 12.17 -12.67
N TYR A 135 -26.86 11.08 -12.43
CA TYR A 135 -27.42 9.85 -11.91
C TYR A 135 -28.06 10.06 -10.52
N ALA A 136 -27.35 10.75 -9.61
CA ALA A 136 -27.89 11.11 -8.30
C ALA A 136 -29.20 11.92 -8.41
N ARG A 137 -29.22 12.89 -9.32
CA ARG A 137 -30.41 13.73 -9.59
C ARG A 137 -31.61 12.90 -10.07
N GLN A 138 -31.39 11.91 -10.95
CA GLN A 138 -32.45 11.02 -11.43
C GLN A 138 -33.06 10.17 -10.31
N LEU A 139 -32.29 9.83 -9.29
CA LEU A 139 -32.75 9.09 -8.11
C LEU A 139 -33.41 10.00 -7.04
N GLY A 140 -33.45 11.31 -7.24
CA GLY A 140 -33.99 12.26 -6.26
C GLY A 140 -33.10 12.43 -5.03
N VAL A 141 -31.79 12.20 -5.17
CA VAL A 141 -30.81 12.34 -4.09
C VAL A 141 -30.71 13.79 -3.65
N SER A 142 -30.72 14.03 -2.35
CA SER A 142 -30.52 15.35 -1.73
C SER A 142 -29.18 15.47 -1.00
N LEU A 143 -28.50 14.33 -0.72
CA LEU A 143 -27.20 14.30 -0.08
C LEU A 143 -26.28 13.30 -0.79
N ILE A 144 -25.14 13.79 -1.28
CA ILE A 144 -24.04 12.95 -1.79
C ILE A 144 -22.95 12.91 -0.72
N ILE A 145 -22.43 11.72 -0.43
CA ILE A 145 -21.25 11.52 0.41
C ILE A 145 -20.18 10.88 -0.45
N SER A 146 -19.15 11.64 -0.82
CA SER A 146 -18.00 11.04 -1.50
C SER A 146 -17.04 10.43 -0.50
N VAL A 147 -16.44 9.29 -0.88
CA VAL A 147 -15.45 8.58 -0.08
C VAL A 147 -14.24 8.24 -0.96
N ASP A 148 -13.05 8.49 -0.43
CA ASP A 148 -11.78 8.28 -1.10
C ASP A 148 -11.63 9.12 -2.39
N THR A 149 -12.39 10.17 -2.50
CA THR A 149 -12.38 11.10 -3.64
C THR A 149 -13.13 12.38 -3.30
N GLY A 150 -12.90 13.43 -4.08
CA GLY A 150 -13.72 14.65 -4.07
C GLY A 150 -13.03 15.89 -3.57
N ILE A 151 -11.84 15.80 -2.95
CA ILE A 151 -11.13 16.99 -2.42
C ILE A 151 -10.74 18.01 -3.50
N LYS A 152 -10.66 17.57 -4.75
CA LYS A 152 -10.32 18.40 -5.92
C LYS A 152 -11.49 18.63 -6.88
N ALA A 153 -12.68 18.12 -6.57
CA ALA A 153 -13.86 18.16 -7.44
C ALA A 153 -14.63 19.48 -7.30
N PHE A 154 -13.98 20.59 -7.63
CA PHE A 154 -14.55 21.93 -7.44
C PHE A 154 -15.74 22.20 -8.36
N GLU A 155 -15.63 21.90 -9.64
CA GLU A 155 -16.67 22.14 -10.65
C GLU A 155 -17.85 21.21 -10.42
N GLU A 156 -17.59 19.94 -10.15
CA GLU A 156 -18.59 18.90 -9.98
C GLU A 156 -19.43 19.16 -8.70
N ILE A 157 -18.81 19.53 -7.60
CA ILE A 157 -19.50 19.85 -6.36
C ILE A 157 -20.30 21.16 -6.50
N THR A 158 -19.77 22.13 -7.25
CA THR A 158 -20.54 23.33 -7.60
C THR A 158 -21.80 22.97 -8.39
N TYR A 159 -21.66 22.10 -9.39
CA TYR A 159 -22.78 21.62 -10.21
C TYR A 159 -23.83 20.88 -9.35
N ALA A 160 -23.40 19.99 -8.43
CA ALA A 160 -24.31 19.30 -7.51
C ALA A 160 -25.10 20.29 -6.66
N ARG A 161 -24.44 21.29 -6.11
CA ARG A 161 -25.06 22.35 -5.29
C ARG A 161 -26.06 23.20 -6.07
N GLU A 162 -25.76 23.56 -7.31
CA GLU A 162 -26.67 24.29 -8.20
C GLU A 162 -27.95 23.50 -8.50
N HIS A 163 -27.90 22.16 -8.39
CA HIS A 163 -29.04 21.27 -8.55
C HIS A 163 -29.71 20.86 -7.22
N GLY A 164 -29.37 21.57 -6.12
CA GLY A 164 -30.03 21.40 -4.82
C GLY A 164 -29.58 20.18 -4.02
N MET A 165 -28.40 19.63 -4.33
CA MET A 165 -27.81 18.52 -3.60
C MET A 165 -26.72 19.02 -2.66
N ASP A 166 -26.82 18.64 -1.38
CA ASP A 166 -25.73 18.83 -0.41
C ASP A 166 -24.62 17.80 -0.63
N PHE A 167 -23.38 18.18 -0.29
CA PHE A 167 -22.22 17.34 -0.52
C PHE A 167 -21.35 17.22 0.73
N ILE A 168 -21.01 16.00 1.16
CA ILE A 168 -20.02 15.71 2.19
C ILE A 168 -18.84 15.01 1.52
N VAL A 169 -17.64 15.55 1.66
CA VAL A 169 -16.40 14.93 1.16
C VAL A 169 -15.72 14.20 2.31
N CYS A 170 -15.45 12.90 2.15
CA CYS A 170 -14.62 12.08 3.02
C CYS A 170 -13.40 11.60 2.22
N ASP A 171 -12.32 12.35 2.28
CA ASP A 171 -11.15 12.10 1.43
C ASP A 171 -9.86 12.22 2.25
N HIS A 172 -8.78 11.62 1.77
CA HIS A 172 -7.47 11.66 2.40
C HIS A 172 -6.36 12.12 1.44
N HIS A 173 -6.70 12.39 0.20
CA HIS A 173 -5.77 12.94 -0.78
C HIS A 173 -5.34 14.36 -0.40
N THR A 174 -4.16 14.77 -0.87
CA THR A 174 -3.64 16.11 -0.63
C THR A 174 -4.53 17.16 -1.29
N PRO A 175 -5.09 18.11 -0.53
CA PRO A 175 -5.91 19.18 -1.09
C PRO A 175 -5.06 20.16 -1.91
N ASP A 176 -5.74 20.88 -2.80
CA ASP A 176 -5.18 22.07 -3.44
C ASP A 176 -5.28 23.28 -2.50
N ASP A 177 -4.76 24.45 -2.92
CA ASP A 177 -4.81 25.70 -2.13
C ASP A 177 -6.25 26.14 -1.81
N SER A 178 -7.22 25.80 -2.66
CA SER A 178 -8.64 26.06 -2.46
C SER A 178 -9.42 24.77 -2.31
N LEU A 179 -10.39 24.77 -1.38
CA LEU A 179 -11.27 23.63 -1.14
C LEU A 179 -12.56 23.75 -1.99
N PRO A 180 -13.14 22.62 -2.43
CA PRO A 180 -14.40 22.63 -3.17
C PRO A 180 -15.56 23.12 -2.28
N PRO A 181 -16.66 23.70 -2.87
CA PRO A 181 -17.75 24.29 -2.10
C PRO A 181 -18.74 23.26 -1.53
N ALA A 182 -18.23 22.23 -0.87
CA ALA A 182 -19.05 21.20 -0.21
C ALA A 182 -19.70 21.71 1.08
N THR A 183 -20.73 21.02 1.55
CA THR A 183 -21.38 21.30 2.84
C THR A 183 -20.43 21.02 4.00
N ALA A 184 -19.63 19.96 3.89
CA ALA A 184 -18.59 19.59 4.85
C ALA A 184 -17.46 18.83 4.13
N ILE A 185 -16.21 19.02 4.58
CA ILE A 185 -15.04 18.35 4.03
C ILE A 185 -14.24 17.71 5.16
N LEU A 186 -14.32 16.39 5.25
CA LEU A 186 -13.54 15.59 6.17
C LEU A 186 -12.28 15.12 5.44
N ASN A 187 -11.15 15.76 5.78
CA ASN A 187 -9.86 15.38 5.24
C ASN A 187 -8.75 15.73 6.26
N PRO A 188 -8.02 14.73 6.76
CA PRO A 188 -7.00 14.95 7.79
C PRO A 188 -5.78 15.74 7.30
N LYS A 189 -5.62 15.92 5.98
CA LYS A 189 -4.50 16.67 5.37
C LYS A 189 -4.84 18.12 5.02
N ARG A 190 -6.03 18.62 5.38
CA ARG A 190 -6.36 20.04 5.24
C ARG A 190 -5.45 20.92 6.09
N HIS A 191 -5.10 22.10 5.57
CA HIS A 191 -4.23 23.05 6.29
C HIS A 191 -4.82 23.59 7.60
N ASP A 192 -6.15 23.66 7.69
CA ASP A 192 -6.89 24.15 8.85
C ASP A 192 -7.37 23.02 9.79
N ASN A 193 -6.99 21.78 9.49
CA ASN A 193 -7.39 20.62 10.29
C ASN A 193 -6.56 20.45 11.56
N HIS A 194 -7.20 20.07 12.66
CA HIS A 194 -6.58 19.82 13.96
C HIS A 194 -6.59 18.34 14.36
N TYR A 195 -7.03 17.46 13.45
CA TYR A 195 -7.04 16.03 13.72
C TYR A 195 -5.61 15.50 13.90
N PRO A 196 -5.32 14.74 14.99
CA PRO A 196 -3.93 14.42 15.36
C PRO A 196 -3.24 13.42 14.42
N PHE A 197 -3.98 12.75 13.54
CA PHE A 197 -3.46 11.68 12.68
C PHE A 197 -3.82 11.90 11.21
N THR A 198 -2.84 12.16 10.36
CA THR A 198 -3.03 12.53 8.94
C THR A 198 -3.07 11.35 7.98
N GLU A 199 -2.64 10.16 8.43
CA GLU A 199 -2.42 8.98 7.58
C GLU A 199 -3.62 8.01 7.53
N LEU A 200 -4.84 8.51 7.78
CA LEU A 200 -6.04 7.73 7.53
C LEU A 200 -6.18 7.43 6.03
N SER A 201 -6.66 6.23 5.68
CA SER A 201 -7.14 5.93 4.33
C SER A 201 -8.52 6.57 4.08
N GLY A 202 -9.00 6.59 2.84
CA GLY A 202 -10.35 7.08 2.52
C GLY A 202 -11.43 6.33 3.30
N CYS A 203 -11.32 5.01 3.43
CA CYS A 203 -12.18 4.19 4.29
C CYS A 203 -12.02 4.56 5.77
N GLY A 204 -10.82 4.93 6.22
CA GLY A 204 -10.56 5.43 7.57
C GLY A 204 -11.29 6.74 7.86
N VAL A 205 -11.31 7.67 6.92
CA VAL A 205 -12.08 8.92 7.04
C VAL A 205 -13.59 8.63 7.08
N ALA A 206 -14.09 7.73 6.21
CA ALA A 206 -15.47 7.28 6.24
C ALA A 206 -15.83 6.62 7.59
N PHE A 207 -14.92 5.83 8.18
CA PHE A 207 -15.10 5.27 9.52
C PHE A 207 -15.24 6.37 10.59
N LYS A 208 -14.46 7.44 10.52
CA LYS A 208 -14.57 8.56 11.44
C LYS A 208 -15.92 9.26 11.35
N LEU A 209 -16.49 9.40 10.15
CA LEU A 209 -17.83 9.93 9.98
C LEU A 209 -18.88 9.05 10.69
N VAL A 210 -18.83 7.72 10.51
CA VAL A 210 -19.80 6.83 11.21
C VAL A 210 -19.52 6.73 12.70
N GLN A 211 -18.27 6.87 13.16
CA GLN A 211 -17.95 6.98 14.59
C GLN A 211 -18.57 8.24 15.20
N GLY A 212 -18.45 9.38 14.53
CA GLY A 212 -19.12 10.63 14.93
C GLY A 212 -20.65 10.50 14.96
N LEU A 213 -21.23 9.87 13.93
CA LEU A 213 -22.67 9.62 13.86
C LEU A 213 -23.15 8.68 14.98
N ALA A 214 -22.43 7.60 15.26
CA ALA A 214 -22.73 6.68 16.35
C ALA A 214 -22.73 7.41 17.71
N SER A 215 -21.70 8.22 17.95
CA SER A 215 -21.60 9.05 19.16
C SER A 215 -22.79 10.02 19.27
N ARG A 216 -23.11 10.74 18.19
CA ARG A 216 -24.24 11.68 18.13
C ARG A 216 -25.59 11.03 18.43
N ARG A 217 -25.77 9.77 18.02
CA ARG A 217 -26.98 8.97 18.20
C ARG A 217 -26.96 8.14 19.48
N ASN A 218 -25.93 8.25 20.31
CA ASN A 218 -25.70 7.44 21.52
C ASN A 218 -25.72 5.93 21.25
N LEU A 219 -25.23 5.50 20.10
CA LEU A 219 -25.07 4.08 19.77
C LEU A 219 -23.76 3.55 20.38
N PRO A 220 -23.73 2.30 20.87
CA PRO A 220 -22.53 1.73 21.44
C PRO A 220 -21.46 1.49 20.37
N PHE A 221 -20.17 1.62 20.77
CA PHE A 221 -19.02 1.46 19.87
C PHE A 221 -18.99 0.07 19.21
N GLU A 222 -19.55 -0.93 19.85
CA GLU A 222 -19.65 -2.31 19.35
C GLU A 222 -20.37 -2.39 17.99
N THR A 223 -21.21 -1.41 17.65
CA THR A 223 -21.87 -1.33 16.34
C THR A 223 -20.87 -1.06 15.20
N LEU A 224 -19.68 -0.55 15.52
CA LEU A 224 -18.61 -0.23 14.57
C LEU A 224 -17.64 -1.40 14.36
N LEU A 225 -17.55 -2.33 15.31
CA LEU A 225 -16.56 -3.43 15.27
C LEU A 225 -16.62 -4.25 13.96
N PRO A 226 -17.80 -4.61 13.41
CA PRO A 226 -17.88 -5.37 12.17
C PRO A 226 -17.28 -4.65 10.95
N LEU A 227 -17.09 -3.33 11.03
CA LEU A 227 -16.55 -2.52 9.94
C LEU A 227 -15.01 -2.57 9.87
N LEU A 228 -14.35 -2.99 10.96
CA LEU A 228 -12.88 -3.01 11.06
C LEU A 228 -12.24 -3.93 10.02
N GLU A 229 -12.92 -4.98 9.56
CA GLU A 229 -12.42 -5.86 8.50
C GLU A 229 -12.23 -5.11 7.16
N LEU A 230 -13.12 -4.14 6.85
CA LEU A 230 -13.03 -3.32 5.65
C LEU A 230 -11.88 -2.32 5.75
N LEU A 231 -11.66 -1.74 6.94
CA LEU A 231 -10.52 -0.87 7.22
C LEU A 231 -9.18 -1.57 6.98
N VAL A 232 -9.04 -2.83 7.42
CA VAL A 232 -7.79 -3.58 7.21
C VAL A 232 -7.53 -3.80 5.73
N LEU A 233 -8.56 -4.11 4.92
CA LEU A 233 -8.44 -4.25 3.47
C LEU A 233 -7.99 -2.93 2.82
N SER A 234 -8.63 -1.82 3.18
CA SER A 234 -8.33 -0.48 2.72
C SER A 234 -6.87 -0.10 3.03
N ILE A 235 -6.51 -0.06 4.31
CA ILE A 235 -5.17 0.36 4.78
C ILE A 235 -4.06 -0.46 4.10
N ALA A 236 -4.27 -1.77 3.92
CA ALA A 236 -3.30 -2.64 3.28
C ALA A 236 -3.12 -2.33 1.79
N GLN A 237 -4.19 -1.97 1.07
CA GLN A 237 -4.16 -1.79 -0.37
C GLN A 237 -3.78 -0.37 -0.79
N ASP A 238 -4.20 0.63 -0.04
CA ASP A 238 -3.82 2.02 -0.27
C ASP A 238 -2.40 2.33 0.23
N ARG A 239 -1.81 1.40 0.99
CA ARG A 239 -0.41 1.48 1.48
C ARG A 239 -0.14 2.70 2.35
N VAL A 240 -1.15 3.19 3.05
CA VAL A 240 -0.96 4.23 4.07
C VAL A 240 -0.17 3.68 5.27
N SER A 241 0.39 4.58 6.06
CA SER A 241 1.13 4.21 7.28
C SER A 241 0.31 3.28 8.19
N ILE A 242 0.93 2.20 8.66
CA ILE A 242 0.28 1.29 9.62
C ILE A 242 0.61 1.63 11.07
N LEU A 243 1.05 2.84 11.33
CA LEU A 243 1.29 3.40 12.67
C LEU A 243 0.04 4.14 13.18
N GLY A 244 0.10 4.70 14.38
CA GLY A 244 -0.98 5.50 14.97
C GLY A 244 -2.33 4.78 15.01
N GLU A 245 -3.41 5.46 14.60
CA GLU A 245 -4.76 4.88 14.60
C GLU A 245 -4.91 3.69 13.64
N ASN A 246 -4.21 3.71 12.49
CA ASN A 246 -4.26 2.60 11.55
C ASN A 246 -3.76 1.29 12.19
N ARG A 247 -2.80 1.36 13.12
CA ARG A 247 -2.35 0.20 13.88
C ARG A 247 -3.44 -0.37 14.77
N ILE A 248 -4.24 0.48 15.39
CA ILE A 248 -5.40 0.06 16.20
C ILE A 248 -6.41 -0.67 15.31
N PHE A 249 -6.78 -0.06 14.20
CA PHE A 249 -7.72 -0.65 13.23
C PHE A 249 -7.23 -2.00 12.70
N ILE A 250 -5.96 -2.10 12.29
CA ILE A 250 -5.38 -3.33 11.75
C ILE A 250 -5.34 -4.42 12.83
N SER A 251 -4.91 -4.09 14.04
CA SER A 251 -4.78 -5.07 15.12
C SER A 251 -6.13 -5.74 15.44
N HIS A 252 -7.16 -4.92 15.66
CA HIS A 252 -8.51 -5.41 15.97
C HIS A 252 -9.21 -6.00 14.74
N GLY A 253 -9.05 -5.40 13.57
CA GLY A 253 -9.63 -5.91 12.33
C GLY A 253 -9.05 -7.25 11.89
N LEU A 254 -7.72 -7.47 12.01
CA LEU A 254 -7.10 -8.77 11.77
C LEU A 254 -7.58 -9.82 12.78
N GLN A 255 -7.76 -9.44 14.04
CA GLN A 255 -8.34 -10.33 15.04
C GLN A 255 -9.76 -10.73 14.66
N LEU A 256 -10.59 -9.80 14.21
CA LEU A 256 -11.94 -10.06 13.73
C LEU A 256 -11.94 -10.99 12.52
N ILE A 257 -11.18 -10.67 11.47
CA ILE A 257 -11.05 -11.50 10.25
C ILE A 257 -10.62 -12.93 10.59
N ASN A 258 -9.72 -13.09 11.54
CA ASN A 258 -9.20 -14.41 11.91
C ASN A 258 -10.10 -15.21 12.86
N SER A 259 -11.05 -14.57 13.53
CA SER A 259 -11.98 -15.23 14.47
C SER A 259 -13.40 -15.33 13.94
N HIS A 260 -13.95 -14.25 13.42
CA HIS A 260 -15.34 -14.10 12.99
C HIS A 260 -15.47 -13.26 11.72
N PRO A 261 -14.88 -13.70 10.60
CA PRO A 261 -14.96 -12.95 9.34
C PRO A 261 -16.39 -12.85 8.83
N SER A 262 -16.72 -11.76 8.16
CA SER A 262 -17.99 -11.65 7.44
C SER A 262 -18.11 -12.71 6.34
N VAL A 263 -19.31 -12.87 5.80
CA VAL A 263 -19.57 -13.79 4.68
C VAL A 263 -18.69 -13.42 3.48
N ALA A 264 -18.60 -12.14 3.12
CA ALA A 264 -17.78 -11.64 2.03
C ALA A 264 -16.29 -12.02 2.20
N ILE A 265 -15.72 -11.73 3.38
CA ILE A 265 -14.30 -12.05 3.68
C ILE A 265 -14.08 -13.57 3.67
N THR A 266 -15.02 -14.35 4.18
CA THR A 266 -14.93 -15.82 4.17
C THR A 266 -14.79 -16.37 2.74
N TYR A 267 -15.59 -15.86 1.79
CA TYR A 267 -15.50 -16.30 0.40
C TYR A 267 -14.23 -15.80 -0.30
N LEU A 268 -13.79 -14.57 -0.05
CA LEU A 268 -12.50 -14.07 -0.52
C LEU A 268 -11.33 -14.92 -0.02
N MET A 269 -11.33 -15.30 1.26
CA MET A 269 -10.31 -16.19 1.83
C MET A 269 -10.28 -17.57 1.14
N ARG A 270 -11.45 -18.14 0.85
CA ARG A 270 -11.55 -19.43 0.10
C ARG A 270 -10.91 -19.31 -1.27
N LEU A 271 -11.20 -18.25 -2.03
CA LEU A 271 -10.58 -18.00 -3.34
C LEU A 271 -9.07 -17.76 -3.24
N GLY A 272 -8.62 -17.03 -2.22
CA GLY A 272 -7.20 -16.83 -1.91
C GLY A 272 -6.50 -18.07 -1.36
N LYS A 273 -7.22 -19.17 -1.12
CA LYS A 273 -6.71 -20.40 -0.48
C LYS A 273 -6.05 -20.15 0.88
N ILE A 274 -6.54 -19.12 1.59
CA ILE A 274 -6.06 -18.75 2.91
C ILE A 274 -6.79 -19.61 3.96
N GLN A 275 -6.03 -20.21 4.85
CA GLN A 275 -6.62 -21.01 5.92
C GLN A 275 -7.28 -20.09 6.97
N PRO A 276 -8.43 -20.47 7.54
CA PRO A 276 -9.04 -19.74 8.65
C PRO A 276 -8.06 -19.49 9.80
N GLY A 277 -8.07 -18.27 10.35
CA GLY A 277 -7.16 -17.88 11.41
C GLY A 277 -5.71 -17.59 10.96
N ARG A 278 -5.45 -17.46 9.65
CA ARG A 278 -4.12 -17.25 9.09
C ARG A 278 -4.01 -16.00 8.18
N VAL A 279 -4.99 -15.13 8.24
CA VAL A 279 -4.93 -13.87 7.48
C VAL A 279 -3.94 -12.92 8.15
N ASP A 280 -3.03 -12.39 7.37
CA ASP A 280 -2.08 -11.34 7.73
C ASP A 280 -2.08 -10.22 6.67
N MET A 281 -1.34 -9.14 6.92
CA MET A 281 -1.24 -8.02 5.98
C MET A 281 -0.73 -8.44 4.61
N ALA A 282 0.19 -9.40 4.55
CA ALA A 282 0.74 -9.90 3.29
C ALA A 282 -0.32 -10.64 2.47
N SER A 283 -1.12 -11.51 3.09
CA SER A 283 -2.21 -12.21 2.42
C SER A 283 -3.32 -11.28 1.95
N ILE A 284 -3.59 -10.21 2.70
CA ILE A 284 -4.51 -9.16 2.24
C ILE A 284 -3.94 -8.46 1.02
N TYR A 285 -2.67 -8.03 1.08
CA TYR A 285 -2.02 -7.27 0.01
C TYR A 285 -1.86 -8.08 -1.28
N TYR A 286 -1.47 -9.36 -1.20
CA TYR A 286 -1.14 -10.17 -2.38
C TYR A 286 -2.27 -11.05 -2.87
N GLU A 287 -3.24 -11.41 -2.00
CA GLU A 287 -4.28 -12.37 -2.34
C GLU A 287 -5.70 -11.77 -2.36
N LEU A 288 -6.12 -11.08 -1.29
CA LEU A 288 -7.50 -10.58 -1.20
C LEU A 288 -7.69 -9.30 -2.00
N GLY A 289 -6.85 -8.30 -1.77
CA GLY A 289 -6.97 -6.98 -2.41
C GLY A 289 -6.88 -7.02 -3.95
N PRO A 290 -5.96 -7.79 -4.56
CA PRO A 290 -5.91 -7.91 -6.02
C PRO A 290 -7.20 -8.45 -6.65
N ARG A 291 -7.98 -9.29 -5.94
CA ARG A 291 -9.29 -9.78 -6.41
C ARG A 291 -10.33 -8.69 -6.40
N ILE A 292 -10.38 -7.90 -5.31
CA ILE A 292 -11.27 -6.74 -5.20
C ILE A 292 -10.90 -5.71 -6.29
N ASN A 293 -9.62 -5.35 -6.42
CA ASN A 293 -9.14 -4.40 -7.43
C ASN A 293 -9.38 -4.86 -8.88
N ALA A 294 -9.54 -6.16 -9.11
CA ALA A 294 -9.69 -6.68 -10.46
C ALA A 294 -10.98 -6.19 -11.14
N ALA A 295 -12.07 -5.99 -10.39
CA ALA A 295 -13.33 -5.47 -10.94
C ALA A 295 -13.12 -4.08 -11.57
N GLY A 296 -12.55 -3.11 -10.84
CA GLY A 296 -12.27 -1.77 -11.36
C GLY A 296 -11.18 -1.70 -12.45
N ARG A 297 -10.50 -2.82 -12.74
CA ARG A 297 -9.51 -2.91 -13.82
C ARG A 297 -10.03 -3.62 -15.08
N MET A 298 -10.94 -4.56 -14.94
CA MET A 298 -11.41 -5.43 -16.03
C MET A 298 -12.88 -5.19 -16.40
N ALA A 299 -13.65 -4.60 -15.48
CA ALA A 299 -15.07 -4.32 -15.61
C ALA A 299 -15.44 -3.10 -14.75
N HIS A 300 -16.46 -3.18 -13.93
CA HIS A 300 -16.98 -2.09 -13.12
C HIS A 300 -16.73 -2.31 -11.62
N GLY A 301 -16.17 -1.32 -10.92
CA GLY A 301 -15.82 -1.40 -9.49
C GLY A 301 -16.99 -1.74 -8.56
N ALA A 302 -18.23 -1.43 -8.96
CA ALA A 302 -19.43 -1.79 -8.21
C ALA A 302 -19.58 -3.30 -7.93
N GLU A 303 -18.99 -4.19 -8.74
CA GLU A 303 -19.01 -5.63 -8.48
C GLU A 303 -18.28 -5.98 -7.17
N SER A 304 -17.23 -5.22 -6.83
CA SER A 304 -16.54 -5.36 -5.55
C SER A 304 -17.43 -4.91 -4.38
N VAL A 305 -18.14 -3.79 -4.54
CA VAL A 305 -19.10 -3.32 -3.51
C VAL A 305 -20.20 -4.36 -3.28
N LYS A 306 -20.77 -4.95 -4.34
CA LYS A 306 -21.80 -6.01 -4.23
C LYS A 306 -21.33 -7.19 -3.38
N LEU A 307 -20.10 -7.63 -3.54
CA LEU A 307 -19.54 -8.66 -2.67
C LEU A 307 -19.41 -8.18 -1.23
N LEU A 308 -18.80 -7.00 -1.03
CA LEU A 308 -18.47 -6.50 0.31
C LEU A 308 -19.72 -6.17 1.16
N ILE A 309 -20.88 -5.89 0.54
CA ILE A 309 -22.15 -5.68 1.23
C ILE A 309 -23.05 -6.91 1.28
N ALA A 310 -22.61 -8.06 0.75
CA ALA A 310 -23.41 -9.29 0.73
C ALA A 310 -23.67 -9.80 2.15
N GLU A 311 -24.93 -10.06 2.46
CA GLU A 311 -25.38 -10.54 3.77
C GLU A 311 -25.56 -12.07 3.80
N ASP A 312 -25.75 -12.71 2.66
CA ASP A 312 -25.98 -14.15 2.55
C ASP A 312 -24.88 -14.88 1.76
N ALA A 313 -24.76 -16.18 2.01
CA ALA A 313 -23.73 -17.03 1.44
C ALA A 313 -23.88 -17.20 -0.09
N ALA A 314 -25.09 -17.25 -0.62
CA ALA A 314 -25.33 -17.47 -2.04
C ALA A 314 -24.90 -16.25 -2.86
N THR A 315 -25.28 -15.05 -2.41
CA THR A 315 -24.84 -13.78 -3.02
C THR A 315 -23.33 -13.63 -2.95
N ALA A 316 -22.72 -13.88 -1.78
CA ALA A 316 -21.27 -13.76 -1.62
C ALA A 316 -20.51 -14.77 -2.47
N GLU A 317 -21.00 -16.01 -2.60
CA GLU A 317 -20.39 -17.01 -3.46
C GLU A 317 -20.43 -16.59 -4.95
N ALA A 318 -21.61 -16.18 -5.43
CA ALA A 318 -21.76 -15.76 -6.82
C ALA A 318 -20.85 -14.56 -7.15
N GLN A 319 -20.84 -13.52 -6.31
CA GLN A 319 -20.03 -12.32 -6.53
C GLN A 319 -18.54 -12.61 -6.40
N SER A 320 -18.14 -13.46 -5.45
CA SER A 320 -16.72 -13.82 -5.30
C SER A 320 -16.18 -14.56 -6.53
N GLN A 321 -16.98 -15.42 -7.18
CA GLN A 321 -16.60 -16.11 -8.40
C GLN A 321 -16.42 -15.12 -9.58
N ILE A 322 -17.26 -14.10 -9.68
CA ILE A 322 -17.12 -13.02 -10.67
C ILE A 322 -15.79 -12.29 -10.47
N LEU A 323 -15.44 -11.92 -9.23
CA LEU A 323 -14.19 -11.23 -8.94
C LEU A 323 -12.96 -12.11 -9.20
N ASP A 324 -13.03 -13.41 -8.91
CA ASP A 324 -11.93 -14.35 -9.20
C ASP A 324 -11.69 -14.49 -10.71
N GLU A 325 -12.77 -14.54 -11.50
CA GLU A 325 -12.66 -14.56 -12.96
C GLU A 325 -12.01 -13.28 -13.50
N TYR A 326 -12.41 -12.09 -13.02
CA TYR A 326 -11.75 -10.83 -13.39
C TYR A 326 -10.28 -10.80 -12.96
N ASN A 327 -9.97 -11.33 -11.77
CA ASN A 327 -8.58 -11.41 -11.33
C ASN A 327 -7.74 -12.37 -12.20
N ARG A 328 -8.31 -13.50 -12.64
CA ARG A 328 -7.66 -14.42 -13.56
C ARG A 328 -7.37 -13.74 -14.92
N GLN A 329 -8.36 -13.07 -15.50
CA GLN A 329 -8.21 -12.33 -16.76
C GLN A 329 -7.15 -11.22 -16.62
N ARG A 330 -7.19 -10.45 -15.53
CA ARG A 330 -6.18 -9.45 -15.23
C ARG A 330 -4.78 -10.04 -15.15
N GLN A 331 -4.62 -11.20 -14.47
CA GLN A 331 -3.31 -11.86 -14.35
C GLN A 331 -2.78 -12.37 -15.70
N GLU A 332 -3.61 -12.94 -16.54
CA GLU A 332 -3.23 -13.41 -17.87
C GLU A 332 -2.77 -12.24 -18.75
N LEU A 333 -3.55 -11.17 -18.77
CA LEU A 333 -3.26 -9.96 -19.52
C LEU A 333 -1.98 -9.26 -19.01
N ASP A 334 -1.83 -9.12 -17.70
CA ASP A 334 -0.65 -8.57 -17.06
C ASP A 334 0.63 -9.36 -17.41
N GLN A 335 0.57 -10.70 -17.36
CA GLN A 335 1.70 -11.56 -17.76
C GLN A 335 2.04 -11.44 -19.24
N GLN A 336 1.02 -11.34 -20.10
CA GLN A 336 1.22 -11.16 -21.52
C GLN A 336 1.92 -9.83 -21.83
N VAL A 337 1.32 -8.71 -21.37
CA VAL A 337 1.88 -7.36 -21.60
C VAL A 337 3.27 -7.21 -20.98
N THR A 338 3.50 -7.77 -19.78
CA THR A 338 4.83 -7.77 -19.14
C THR A 338 5.87 -8.47 -20.02
N ARG A 339 5.56 -9.65 -20.57
CA ARG A 339 6.49 -10.36 -21.46
C ARG A 339 6.80 -9.58 -22.73
N GLU A 340 5.78 -9.00 -23.37
CA GLU A 340 5.93 -8.16 -24.56
C GLU A 340 6.80 -6.93 -24.26
N ALA A 341 6.50 -6.23 -23.16
CA ALA A 341 7.24 -5.03 -22.74
C ALA A 341 8.72 -5.34 -22.44
N ILE A 342 9.01 -6.44 -21.73
CA ILE A 342 10.39 -6.88 -21.48
C ILE A 342 11.11 -7.19 -22.80
N ALA A 343 10.47 -7.91 -23.70
CA ALA A 343 11.07 -8.25 -25.00
C ALA A 343 11.39 -6.99 -25.83
N LEU A 344 10.53 -5.97 -25.81
CA LEU A 344 10.79 -4.68 -26.44
C LEU A 344 12.03 -4.00 -25.88
N VAL A 345 12.14 -3.89 -24.53
CA VAL A 345 13.32 -3.28 -23.91
C VAL A 345 14.61 -4.06 -24.19
N GLU A 346 14.55 -5.40 -24.12
CA GLU A 346 15.73 -6.25 -24.33
C GLU A 346 16.18 -6.31 -25.80
N SER A 347 15.29 -6.09 -26.77
CA SER A 347 15.61 -6.12 -28.20
C SER A 347 16.06 -4.76 -28.76
N ASP A 348 15.75 -3.65 -28.09
CA ASP A 348 16.08 -2.30 -28.57
C ASP A 348 17.25 -1.68 -27.78
N PRO A 349 18.44 -1.53 -28.41
CA PRO A 349 19.60 -0.91 -27.77
C PRO A 349 19.39 0.54 -27.34
N GLN A 350 18.41 1.27 -27.95
CA GLN A 350 18.08 2.64 -27.55
C GLN A 350 17.30 2.63 -26.23
N LEU A 351 16.27 1.79 -26.12
CA LEU A 351 15.50 1.61 -24.87
C LEU A 351 16.38 1.12 -23.72
N GLN A 352 17.36 0.26 -24.01
CA GLN A 352 18.33 -0.21 -23.01
C GLN A 352 19.19 0.92 -22.43
N LYS A 353 19.41 2.00 -23.16
CA LYS A 353 20.24 3.16 -22.75
C LYS A 353 19.43 4.29 -22.11
N GLN A 354 18.10 4.34 -22.33
CA GLN A 354 17.25 5.38 -21.77
C GLN A 354 17.26 5.35 -20.25
N ARG A 355 17.28 6.51 -19.62
CA ARG A 355 17.19 6.66 -18.16
C ARG A 355 15.80 6.37 -17.64
N LEU A 356 14.79 6.86 -18.34
CA LEU A 356 13.38 6.59 -18.10
C LEU A 356 12.87 5.76 -19.28
N ILE A 357 12.43 4.53 -19.03
CA ILE A 357 11.91 3.64 -20.07
C ILE A 357 10.50 4.10 -20.43
N ILE A 358 10.28 4.47 -21.69
CA ILE A 358 8.96 4.87 -22.19
C ILE A 358 8.54 3.86 -23.26
N LEU A 359 7.39 3.24 -23.04
CA LEU A 359 6.81 2.29 -23.99
C LEU A 359 5.42 2.74 -24.40
N TYR A 360 5.14 2.71 -25.70
CA TYR A 360 3.83 2.97 -26.26
C TYR A 360 3.37 1.81 -27.12
N ARG A 361 2.17 1.31 -26.84
CA ARG A 361 1.45 0.34 -27.65
C ARG A 361 -0.05 0.63 -27.55
N PRO A 362 -0.71 0.94 -28.67
CA PRO A 362 -2.12 1.31 -28.66
C PRO A 362 -3.04 0.20 -28.16
N GLU A 363 -2.66 -1.07 -28.36
CA GLU A 363 -3.43 -2.25 -28.00
C GLU A 363 -3.33 -2.67 -26.52
N TRP A 364 -2.42 -2.11 -25.74
CA TRP A 364 -2.27 -2.50 -24.34
C TRP A 364 -3.42 -1.97 -23.49
N ASN A 365 -3.90 -2.80 -22.57
CA ASN A 365 -5.04 -2.45 -21.73
C ASN A 365 -4.64 -1.52 -20.59
N LYS A 366 -5.36 -0.39 -20.45
CA LYS A 366 -5.13 0.63 -19.41
C LYS A 366 -5.13 0.05 -17.99
N GLY A 367 -5.98 -0.94 -17.70
CA GLY A 367 -6.15 -1.52 -16.37
C GLY A 367 -4.90 -2.21 -15.82
N VAL A 368 -3.96 -2.64 -16.71
CA VAL A 368 -2.74 -3.35 -16.29
C VAL A 368 -1.46 -2.53 -16.47
N MET A 369 -1.48 -1.39 -17.17
CA MET A 369 -0.27 -0.60 -17.45
C MET A 369 0.54 -0.27 -16.19
N GLY A 370 -0.12 0.17 -15.11
CA GLY A 370 0.57 0.50 -13.86
C GLY A 370 1.22 -0.70 -13.17
N ILE A 371 0.65 -1.90 -13.33
CA ILE A 371 1.23 -3.15 -12.80
C ILE A 371 2.47 -3.52 -13.61
N VAL A 372 2.34 -3.46 -14.94
CA VAL A 372 3.44 -3.74 -15.86
C VAL A 372 4.59 -2.74 -15.66
N ALA A 373 4.27 -1.44 -15.53
CA ALA A 373 5.28 -0.40 -15.24
C ALA A 373 6.06 -0.70 -13.95
N ALA A 374 5.37 -1.13 -12.87
CA ALA A 374 6.02 -1.51 -11.63
C ALA A 374 6.98 -2.70 -11.81
N ARG A 375 6.56 -3.76 -12.49
CA ARG A 375 7.40 -4.93 -12.76
C ARG A 375 8.63 -4.61 -13.60
N LEU A 376 8.48 -3.74 -14.60
CA LEU A 376 9.61 -3.30 -15.40
C LEU A 376 10.55 -2.41 -14.57
N ALA A 377 10.01 -1.51 -13.75
CA ALA A 377 10.81 -0.67 -12.85
C ALA A 377 11.65 -1.53 -11.89
N ASP A 378 11.06 -2.56 -11.30
CA ASP A 378 11.75 -3.53 -10.44
C ASP A 378 12.82 -4.33 -11.21
N ARG A 379 12.51 -4.77 -12.44
CA ARG A 379 13.42 -5.59 -13.23
C ARG A 379 14.64 -4.80 -13.75
N PHE A 380 14.39 -3.60 -14.26
CA PHE A 380 15.42 -2.78 -14.91
C PHE A 380 16.04 -1.75 -13.98
N HIS A 381 15.51 -1.59 -12.76
CA HIS A 381 15.91 -0.59 -11.76
C HIS A 381 15.95 0.84 -12.34
N ARG A 382 14.94 1.18 -13.15
CA ARG A 382 14.76 2.49 -13.80
C ARG A 382 13.30 2.90 -13.75
N PRO A 383 13.00 4.20 -13.71
CA PRO A 383 11.63 4.66 -13.88
C PRO A 383 11.07 4.21 -15.22
N VAL A 384 9.79 3.87 -15.24
CA VAL A 384 9.07 3.34 -16.41
C VAL A 384 7.77 4.09 -16.60
N LEU A 385 7.47 4.48 -17.82
CA LEU A 385 6.19 5.04 -18.26
C LEU A 385 5.64 4.17 -19.39
N ILE A 386 4.42 3.67 -19.23
CA ILE A 386 3.72 2.90 -20.24
C ILE A 386 2.52 3.69 -20.71
N LEU A 387 2.37 3.82 -22.03
CA LEU A 387 1.27 4.52 -22.67
C LEU A 387 0.48 3.56 -23.58
N SER A 388 -0.81 3.82 -23.66
CA SER A 388 -1.75 3.09 -24.51
C SER A 388 -2.77 4.08 -25.08
N HIS A 389 -3.46 3.67 -26.15
CA HIS A 389 -4.57 4.45 -26.70
C HIS A 389 -5.71 4.58 -25.68
N SER A 390 -6.31 5.77 -25.63
CA SER A 390 -7.49 6.07 -24.80
C SER A 390 -8.72 6.27 -25.69
N THR A 391 -9.24 7.45 -25.74
CA THR A 391 -10.40 7.81 -26.57
C THR A 391 -10.01 8.89 -27.57
N GLY A 392 -10.49 8.82 -28.80
CA GLY A 392 -10.14 9.79 -29.86
C GLY A 392 -8.63 9.81 -30.11
N ASP A 393 -8.04 11.00 -30.09
CA ASP A 393 -6.60 11.23 -30.30
C ASP A 393 -5.78 11.26 -29.00
N PHE A 394 -6.35 10.76 -27.89
CA PHE A 394 -5.69 10.76 -26.59
C PHE A 394 -5.05 9.44 -26.24
N LEU A 395 -3.91 9.51 -25.56
CA LEU A 395 -3.21 8.40 -24.95
C LEU A 395 -3.29 8.53 -23.43
N ALA A 396 -3.48 7.41 -22.76
CA ALA A 396 -3.35 7.32 -21.31
C ALA A 396 -1.98 6.74 -20.96
N GLY A 397 -1.32 7.30 -19.95
CA GLY A 397 -0.03 6.84 -19.45
C GLY A 397 -0.09 6.46 -17.97
N SER A 398 0.66 5.44 -17.59
CA SER A 398 0.89 5.08 -16.19
C SER A 398 2.36 4.82 -15.95
N GLY A 399 2.94 5.53 -14.98
CA GLY A 399 4.36 5.45 -14.66
C GLY A 399 4.63 4.91 -13.26
N ARG A 400 5.80 4.33 -13.11
CA ARG A 400 6.36 3.91 -11.81
C ARG A 400 7.82 4.34 -11.73
N SER A 401 8.19 4.84 -10.57
CA SER A 401 9.55 5.28 -10.28
C SER A 401 10.43 4.14 -9.81
N ALA A 402 11.74 4.35 -9.86
CA ALA A 402 12.78 3.51 -9.27
C ALA A 402 13.94 4.38 -8.78
N GLY A 403 14.67 3.90 -7.78
CA GLY A 403 15.94 4.51 -7.34
C GLY A 403 15.83 5.94 -6.80
N GLY A 404 14.69 6.34 -6.23
CA GLY A 404 14.50 7.68 -5.68
C GLY A 404 14.23 8.78 -6.70
N PHE A 405 14.01 8.43 -7.97
CA PHE A 405 13.64 9.39 -9.01
C PHE A 405 12.24 9.96 -8.76
N ASP A 406 12.10 11.28 -8.74
CA ASP A 406 10.79 11.93 -8.63
C ASP A 406 10.07 11.95 -9.99
N LEU A 407 9.23 10.93 -10.20
CA LEU A 407 8.48 10.80 -11.45
C LEU A 407 7.41 11.88 -11.60
N TYR A 408 6.83 12.36 -10.51
CA TYR A 408 5.82 13.42 -10.54
C TYR A 408 6.44 14.73 -11.02
N GLN A 409 7.58 15.15 -10.44
CA GLN A 409 8.28 16.35 -10.89
C GLN A 409 8.74 16.26 -12.35
N ALA A 410 9.18 15.07 -12.79
CA ALA A 410 9.56 14.85 -14.18
C ALA A 410 8.38 15.06 -15.15
N ILE A 411 7.21 14.56 -14.80
CA ILE A 411 5.98 14.75 -15.59
C ILE A 411 5.52 16.22 -15.52
N GLN A 412 5.55 16.83 -14.34
CA GLN A 412 5.19 18.23 -14.13
C GLN A 412 6.06 19.19 -14.95
N ALA A 413 7.36 18.90 -15.09
CA ALA A 413 8.26 19.69 -15.94
C ALA A 413 7.89 19.67 -17.43
N CYS A 414 7.00 18.75 -17.84
CA CYS A 414 6.48 18.61 -19.19
C CYS A 414 4.96 18.90 -19.28
N SER A 415 4.39 19.57 -18.28
CA SER A 415 2.93 19.76 -18.12
C SER A 415 2.26 20.43 -19.32
N ASP A 416 2.97 21.32 -20.02
CA ASP A 416 2.50 22.00 -21.23
C ASP A 416 2.33 21.08 -22.46
N CYS A 417 2.83 19.85 -22.39
CA CYS A 417 2.58 18.80 -23.39
C CYS A 417 1.34 17.94 -23.04
N LEU A 418 0.81 18.06 -21.83
CA LEU A 418 -0.18 17.14 -21.27
C LEU A 418 -1.56 17.79 -21.19
N GLU A 419 -2.59 17.00 -21.35
CA GLU A 419 -3.98 17.41 -21.07
C GLU A 419 -4.28 17.33 -19.58
N ASN A 420 -3.83 16.24 -18.93
CA ASN A 420 -3.99 16.03 -17.50
C ASN A 420 -2.88 15.13 -16.97
N PHE A 421 -2.50 15.32 -15.72
CA PHE A 421 -1.59 14.42 -15.00
C PHE A 421 -1.84 14.48 -13.49
N GLY A 422 -1.45 13.43 -12.79
CA GLY A 422 -1.56 13.34 -11.34
C GLY A 422 -0.76 12.18 -10.78
N GLY A 423 -0.54 12.20 -9.48
CA GLY A 423 0.20 11.14 -8.79
C GLY A 423 1.12 11.67 -7.71
N HIS A 424 2.12 10.87 -7.39
CA HIS A 424 3.13 11.13 -6.36
C HIS A 424 4.53 10.76 -6.87
N ILE A 425 5.55 10.97 -6.05
CA ILE A 425 6.96 10.66 -6.37
C ILE A 425 7.13 9.27 -7.01
N PHE A 426 6.45 8.26 -6.49
CA PHE A 426 6.64 6.85 -6.89
C PHE A 426 5.75 6.36 -8.02
N ALA A 427 4.63 7.03 -8.26
CA ALA A 427 3.64 6.61 -9.25
C ALA A 427 2.87 7.80 -9.79
N ALA A 428 2.71 7.87 -11.10
CA ALA A 428 1.95 8.93 -11.74
C ALA A 428 1.18 8.43 -12.95
N GLY A 429 0.04 9.09 -13.21
CA GLY A 429 -0.76 8.92 -14.41
C GLY A 429 -0.76 10.19 -15.24
N LEU A 430 -1.01 10.06 -16.54
CA LEU A 430 -1.13 11.21 -17.43
C LEU A 430 -2.07 10.91 -18.61
N THR A 431 -2.58 11.99 -19.20
CA THR A 431 -3.28 11.97 -20.48
C THR A 431 -2.58 12.95 -21.43
N ILE A 432 -2.31 12.51 -22.65
CA ILE A 432 -1.57 13.28 -23.65
C ILE A 432 -2.20 13.07 -25.02
N ARG A 433 -2.17 14.09 -25.87
CA ARG A 433 -2.52 13.93 -27.27
C ARG A 433 -1.43 13.18 -28.02
N GLU A 434 -1.81 12.29 -28.95
CA GLU A 434 -0.85 11.45 -29.67
C GLU A 434 0.18 12.30 -30.47
N ASP A 435 -0.24 13.43 -31.04
CA ASP A 435 0.64 14.34 -31.78
C ASP A 435 1.71 15.03 -30.88
N ARG A 436 1.49 15.08 -29.55
CA ARG A 436 2.44 15.65 -28.57
C ARG A 436 3.42 14.63 -28.00
N LEU A 437 3.18 13.34 -28.20
CA LEU A 437 3.99 12.27 -27.62
C LEU A 437 5.50 12.38 -27.96
N PRO A 438 5.92 12.65 -29.22
CA PRO A 438 7.35 12.73 -29.54
C PRO A 438 8.08 13.84 -28.77
N GLU A 439 7.45 15.01 -28.62
CA GLU A 439 8.03 16.14 -27.87
C GLU A 439 8.08 15.84 -26.38
N PHE A 440 7.04 15.28 -25.82
CA PHE A 440 7.02 14.83 -24.43
C PHE A 440 8.13 13.82 -24.15
N MET A 441 8.28 12.80 -24.99
CA MET A 441 9.33 11.77 -24.83
C MET A 441 10.74 12.37 -24.84
N ARG A 442 10.99 13.33 -25.72
CA ARG A 442 12.29 14.03 -25.76
C ARG A 442 12.55 14.81 -24.47
N ARG A 443 11.61 15.63 -24.03
CA ARG A 443 11.76 16.51 -22.87
C ARG A 443 11.90 15.76 -21.55
N ILE A 444 11.11 14.73 -21.36
CA ILE A 444 11.18 13.96 -20.10
C ILE A 444 12.48 13.14 -20.02
N GLN A 445 13.06 12.70 -21.15
CA GLN A 445 14.39 12.11 -21.18
C GLN A 445 15.49 13.13 -20.82
N GLU A 446 15.43 14.34 -21.40
CA GLU A 446 16.35 15.44 -21.06
C GLU A 446 16.30 15.79 -19.56
N TYR A 447 15.09 15.79 -18.97
CA TYR A 447 14.93 15.96 -17.53
C TYR A 447 15.60 14.82 -16.75
N ALA A 448 15.34 13.56 -17.12
CA ALA A 448 15.93 12.40 -16.46
C ALA A 448 17.47 12.38 -16.54
N ASP A 449 18.03 12.78 -17.69
CA ASP A 449 19.47 12.92 -17.87
C ASP A 449 20.07 14.05 -17.00
N SER A 450 19.34 15.15 -16.81
CA SER A 450 19.78 16.27 -15.97
C SER A 450 19.83 15.92 -14.48
N VAL A 451 18.88 15.12 -14.00
CA VAL A 451 18.84 14.64 -12.61
C VAL A 451 20.05 13.76 -12.29
N GLU A 452 20.47 12.89 -13.22
CA GLU A 452 21.64 12.05 -13.02
C GLU A 452 22.97 12.83 -12.92
N GLN A 453 23.09 13.92 -13.68
CA GLN A 453 24.30 14.77 -13.61
C GLN A 453 24.46 15.45 -12.24
N THR A 454 23.35 15.62 -11.50
CA THR A 454 23.34 16.26 -10.19
C THR A 454 23.40 15.25 -9.03
N THR A 455 23.08 13.97 -9.29
CA THR A 455 23.02 12.92 -8.26
C THR A 455 23.95 11.77 -8.63
N SER A 456 24.95 11.47 -7.80
CA SER A 456 26.04 10.55 -8.13
C SER A 456 25.61 9.08 -8.40
N GLN A 457 24.42 8.63 -8.04
CA GLN A 457 23.84 7.31 -8.37
C GLN A 457 22.32 7.25 -8.18
N PRO A 458 21.46 7.88 -9.01
CA PRO A 458 20.01 7.97 -8.76
C PRO A 458 19.25 6.63 -8.90
N PHE A 459 19.83 5.61 -9.55
CA PHE A 459 19.13 4.36 -9.91
C PHE A 459 19.77 3.10 -9.31
N THR A 460 20.76 3.23 -8.42
CA THR A 460 21.34 2.05 -7.77
C THR A 460 20.40 1.58 -6.65
N PRO A 461 19.92 0.32 -6.69
CA PRO A 461 19.11 -0.21 -5.60
C PRO A 461 19.89 -0.17 -4.29
N THR A 462 19.34 0.48 -3.28
CA THR A 462 19.92 0.56 -1.95
C THR A 462 19.11 -0.29 -0.99
N LEU A 463 19.78 -1.17 -0.26
CA LEU A 463 19.18 -1.96 0.81
C LEU A 463 19.36 -1.21 2.13
N GLN A 464 18.26 -0.74 2.70
CA GLN A 464 18.26 -0.11 4.02
C GLN A 464 18.39 -1.17 5.09
N ILE A 465 19.33 -0.99 6.01
CA ILE A 465 19.64 -1.89 7.11
C ILE A 465 19.32 -1.19 8.42
N ASP A 466 18.42 -1.77 9.21
CA ASP A 466 17.96 -1.18 10.46
C ASP A 466 19.01 -1.27 11.57
N ALA A 467 19.75 -2.38 11.65
CA ALA A 467 20.80 -2.56 12.64
C ALA A 467 21.81 -3.64 12.24
N GLU A 468 23.08 -3.44 12.61
CA GLU A 468 24.08 -4.49 12.60
C GLU A 468 24.00 -5.33 13.88
N LEU A 469 24.00 -6.65 13.75
CA LEU A 469 23.94 -7.62 14.85
C LEU A 469 25.25 -8.41 14.92
N LYS A 470 25.71 -8.66 16.13
CA LYS A 470 26.72 -9.70 16.33
C LYS A 470 26.09 -11.08 16.07
N PRO A 471 26.85 -12.04 15.50
CA PRO A 471 26.29 -13.37 15.24
C PRO A 471 25.65 -14.04 16.46
N SER A 472 26.15 -13.75 17.68
CA SER A 472 25.61 -14.29 18.95
C SER A 472 24.24 -13.70 19.37
N GLU A 473 23.86 -12.54 18.81
CA GLU A 473 22.58 -11.87 19.10
C GLU A 473 21.44 -12.48 18.24
N VAL A 474 21.78 -13.13 17.14
CA VAL A 474 20.81 -13.80 16.27
C VAL A 474 20.24 -15.03 16.97
N SER A 475 19.04 -14.87 17.52
CA SER A 475 18.45 -15.87 18.41
C SER A 475 16.92 -15.92 18.29
N ARG A 476 16.33 -17.01 18.78
CA ARG A 476 14.85 -17.11 18.90
C ARG A 476 14.27 -16.06 19.84
N THR A 477 15.04 -15.58 20.82
CA THR A 477 14.59 -14.50 21.71
C THR A 477 14.46 -13.20 20.95
N LEU A 478 15.45 -12.85 20.11
CA LEU A 478 15.35 -11.67 19.24
C LEU A 478 14.19 -11.81 18.26
N LEU A 479 13.99 -12.99 17.64
CA LEU A 479 12.84 -13.21 16.74
C LEU A 479 11.51 -12.93 17.46
N ARG A 480 11.33 -13.43 18.70
CA ARG A 480 10.10 -13.14 19.46
C ARG A 480 9.91 -11.65 19.73
N GLN A 481 10.98 -10.92 19.98
CA GLN A 481 10.91 -9.47 20.16
C GLN A 481 10.58 -8.75 18.84
N VAL A 482 11.14 -9.21 17.71
CA VAL A 482 10.77 -8.68 16.39
C VAL A 482 9.29 -8.94 16.10
N GLU A 483 8.76 -10.10 16.45
CA GLU A 483 7.33 -10.40 16.26
C GLU A 483 6.41 -9.51 17.13
N MET A 484 6.89 -8.88 18.19
CA MET A 484 6.11 -7.87 18.93
C MET A 484 5.84 -6.61 18.11
N LEU A 485 6.62 -6.35 17.05
CA LEU A 485 6.37 -5.25 16.12
C LEU A 485 5.20 -5.53 15.16
N TYR A 486 4.74 -6.80 15.05
CA TYR A 486 3.62 -7.17 14.19
C TYR A 486 2.34 -6.36 14.55
N PRO A 487 1.49 -5.99 13.55
CA PRO A 487 1.57 -6.30 12.12
C PRO A 487 2.62 -5.47 11.38
N PHE A 488 3.19 -6.06 10.29
CA PHE A 488 4.15 -5.39 9.42
C PHE A 488 3.47 -4.83 8.17
N GLY A 489 3.94 -3.68 7.69
CA GLY A 489 3.45 -2.96 6.51
C GLY A 489 4.15 -1.62 6.35
N THR A 490 3.53 -0.67 5.65
CA THR A 490 4.09 0.67 5.40
C THR A 490 4.47 1.38 6.72
N ASP A 491 5.68 1.92 6.80
CA ASP A 491 6.30 2.57 7.97
C ASP A 491 6.57 1.65 9.18
N ASN A 492 6.19 0.38 9.07
CA ASN A 492 6.56 -0.65 10.03
C ASN A 492 6.93 -1.95 9.30
N GLU A 493 7.88 -1.86 8.39
CA GLU A 493 8.40 -3.02 7.67
C GLU A 493 9.09 -3.99 8.62
N ARG A 494 9.14 -5.26 8.19
CA ARG A 494 9.94 -6.26 8.91
C ARG A 494 11.41 -5.83 8.88
N PRO A 495 12.09 -5.73 10.05
CA PRO A 495 13.43 -5.18 10.11
C PRO A 495 14.45 -6.04 9.35
N ILE A 496 15.34 -5.35 8.64
CA ILE A 496 16.48 -5.94 7.95
C ILE A 496 17.71 -5.73 8.82
N PHE A 497 18.30 -6.85 9.23
CA PHE A 497 19.53 -6.86 9.99
C PHE A 497 20.73 -7.21 9.11
N MET A 498 21.91 -6.77 9.50
CA MET A 498 23.17 -7.20 8.92
C MET A 498 24.01 -7.95 9.95
N THR A 499 24.76 -8.96 9.51
CA THR A 499 25.83 -9.57 10.32
C THR A 499 27.04 -9.85 9.46
N ARG A 500 28.22 -9.83 10.08
CA ARG A 500 29.53 -9.92 9.42
C ARG A 500 30.29 -11.14 9.88
N ASN A 501 31.39 -11.43 9.17
CA ASN A 501 32.36 -12.45 9.52
C ASN A 501 31.75 -13.84 9.66
N MET A 502 30.76 -14.14 8.84
CA MET A 502 30.15 -15.45 8.77
C MET A 502 30.95 -16.40 7.88
N ARG A 503 30.91 -17.69 8.17
CA ARG A 503 31.52 -18.75 7.37
C ARG A 503 30.58 -19.93 7.22
N ASP A 504 30.80 -20.72 6.17
CA ASP A 504 30.08 -21.99 6.01
C ASP A 504 30.36 -22.94 7.17
N ALA A 505 29.29 -23.50 7.75
CA ALA A 505 29.34 -24.53 8.77
C ALA A 505 29.17 -25.95 8.17
N GLY A 506 29.30 -26.08 6.85
CA GLY A 506 29.04 -27.29 6.08
C GLY A 506 27.56 -27.49 5.75
N GLY A 507 27.28 -27.81 4.50
CA GLY A 507 25.92 -28.06 4.01
C GLY A 507 25.27 -26.90 3.24
N THR A 508 25.99 -25.80 3.04
CA THR A 508 25.57 -24.73 2.10
C THR A 508 25.52 -25.29 0.68
N ARG A 509 24.40 -25.06 -0.03
CA ARG A 509 24.20 -25.58 -1.38
C ARG A 509 23.20 -24.76 -2.19
N ALA A 510 23.35 -24.79 -3.51
CA ALA A 510 22.33 -24.30 -4.42
C ALA A 510 21.09 -25.19 -4.40
N VAL A 511 19.89 -24.58 -4.41
CA VAL A 511 18.59 -25.23 -4.35
C VAL A 511 17.58 -24.59 -5.31
N GLY A 512 16.41 -25.22 -5.46
CA GLY A 512 15.38 -24.81 -6.41
C GLY A 512 15.47 -25.57 -7.73
N LYS A 513 14.41 -25.52 -8.55
CA LYS A 513 14.33 -26.29 -9.82
C LYS A 513 15.46 -25.97 -10.79
N ALA A 514 15.89 -24.70 -10.85
CA ALA A 514 16.99 -24.24 -11.69
C ALA A 514 18.29 -23.98 -10.88
N LEU A 515 18.38 -24.48 -9.63
CA LEU A 515 19.52 -24.27 -8.71
C LEU A 515 19.91 -22.80 -8.54
N GLN A 516 18.92 -21.90 -8.60
CA GLN A 516 19.15 -20.44 -8.56
C GLN A 516 19.13 -19.86 -7.15
N HIS A 517 18.63 -20.60 -6.15
CA HIS A 517 18.55 -20.15 -4.75
C HIS A 517 19.67 -20.77 -3.92
N LEU A 518 19.94 -20.21 -2.76
CA LEU A 518 20.99 -20.67 -1.86
C LEU A 518 20.39 -21.07 -0.51
N SER A 519 20.64 -22.32 -0.10
CA SER A 519 20.40 -22.78 1.27
C SER A 519 21.72 -22.69 2.03
N LEU A 520 21.74 -21.93 3.11
CA LEU A 520 22.92 -21.61 3.91
C LEU A 520 22.86 -22.35 5.24
N ARG A 521 24.01 -22.87 5.66
CA ARG A 521 24.27 -23.30 7.03
C ARG A 521 25.58 -22.66 7.48
N MET A 522 25.51 -21.70 8.41
CA MET A 522 26.60 -20.80 8.70
C MET A 522 26.87 -20.64 10.18
N THR A 523 28.11 -20.28 10.51
CA THR A 523 28.57 -19.97 11.86
C THR A 523 29.47 -18.73 11.83
N ASP A 524 29.83 -18.19 13.00
CA ASP A 524 30.83 -17.13 13.07
C ASP A 524 32.25 -17.66 12.75
N SER A 525 33.15 -16.77 12.36
CA SER A 525 34.51 -17.14 11.96
C SER A 525 35.29 -17.92 13.04
N TYR A 526 34.86 -17.88 14.27
CA TYR A 526 35.47 -18.58 15.39
C TYR A 526 34.70 -19.82 15.82
N GLN A 527 33.58 -20.16 15.15
CA GLN A 527 32.69 -21.30 15.45
C GLN A 527 32.15 -21.30 16.88
N ARG A 528 31.92 -20.11 17.45
CA ARG A 528 31.45 -19.92 18.83
C ARG A 528 29.94 -20.00 18.97
N ILE A 529 29.21 -19.84 17.87
CA ILE A 529 27.74 -19.92 17.84
C ILE A 529 27.29 -21.25 17.26
N ARG A 530 26.08 -21.69 17.63
CA ARG A 530 25.42 -22.81 16.93
C ARG A 530 25.14 -22.40 15.49
N PRO A 531 25.25 -23.36 14.54
CA PRO A 531 24.99 -23.05 13.14
C PRO A 531 23.60 -22.45 12.93
N LEU A 532 23.57 -21.31 12.23
CA LEU A 532 22.36 -20.66 11.78
C LEU A 532 21.97 -21.18 10.40
N HIS A 533 20.68 -21.17 10.11
CA HIS A 533 20.12 -21.52 8.82
C HIS A 533 19.66 -20.28 8.08
N GLY A 534 20.01 -20.18 6.79
CA GLY A 534 19.58 -19.10 5.92
C GLY A 534 19.04 -19.61 4.60
N PHE A 535 18.14 -18.81 4.01
CA PHE A 535 17.62 -19.05 2.67
C PHE A 535 17.70 -17.74 1.87
N ALA A 536 18.38 -17.80 0.70
CA ALA A 536 18.64 -16.65 -0.15
C ALA A 536 18.10 -16.89 -1.56
N LEU A 537 17.12 -16.08 -1.97
CA LEU A 537 16.51 -16.16 -3.31
C LEU A 537 17.47 -15.58 -4.37
N GLY A 538 17.72 -16.32 -5.44
CA GLY A 538 18.50 -15.85 -6.59
C GLY A 538 20.01 -15.69 -6.35
N LEU A 539 20.54 -16.09 -5.19
CA LEU A 539 21.93 -15.85 -4.79
C LEU A 539 22.83 -17.10 -4.86
N ALA A 540 22.43 -18.13 -5.61
CA ALA A 540 23.21 -19.36 -5.74
C ALA A 540 24.63 -19.13 -6.33
N ARG A 541 24.86 -18.01 -7.04
CA ARG A 541 26.17 -17.63 -7.58
C ARG A 541 27.27 -17.55 -6.52
N TYR A 542 26.92 -17.29 -5.26
CA TYR A 542 27.88 -17.21 -4.16
C TYR A 542 28.24 -18.57 -3.54
N ALA A 543 27.53 -19.65 -3.90
CA ALA A 543 27.78 -20.97 -3.33
C ALA A 543 29.25 -21.44 -3.43
N PRO A 544 29.94 -21.30 -4.58
CA PRO A 544 31.32 -21.76 -4.71
C PRO A 544 32.29 -21.02 -3.77
N GLU A 545 32.13 -19.72 -3.60
CA GLU A 545 33.01 -18.91 -2.75
C GLU A 545 32.77 -19.16 -1.26
N ILE A 546 31.50 -19.29 -0.87
CA ILE A 546 31.12 -19.58 0.53
C ILE A 546 31.61 -20.97 0.94
N THR A 547 31.45 -21.98 0.11
CA THR A 547 31.87 -23.36 0.43
C THR A 547 33.40 -23.51 0.46
N ARG A 548 34.16 -22.58 -0.10
CA ARG A 548 35.61 -22.46 0.08
C ARG A 548 36.01 -21.82 1.42
N HIS A 549 35.03 -21.62 2.34
CA HIS A 549 35.22 -21.02 3.65
C HIS A 549 35.66 -19.53 3.62
N ASN A 550 35.41 -18.81 2.54
CA ASN A 550 35.53 -17.36 2.55
C ASN A 550 34.57 -16.73 3.55
N ALA A 551 35.04 -15.72 4.26
CA ALA A 551 34.17 -14.97 5.14
C ALA A 551 33.21 -14.08 4.32
N PHE A 552 31.98 -13.97 4.79
CA PHE A 552 30.94 -13.18 4.14
C PHE A 552 30.08 -12.40 5.15
N ALA A 553 29.48 -11.33 4.67
CA ALA A 553 28.44 -10.58 5.33
C ALA A 553 27.09 -10.84 4.66
N LEU A 554 26.01 -10.71 5.42
CA LEU A 554 24.65 -10.88 4.89
C LEU A 554 23.66 -9.93 5.55
N CYS A 555 22.68 -9.52 4.75
CA CYS A 555 21.51 -8.77 5.18
C CYS A 555 20.29 -9.70 5.17
N PHE A 556 19.51 -9.68 6.25
CA PHE A 556 18.45 -10.67 6.45
C PHE A 556 17.31 -10.16 7.34
N GLU A 557 16.15 -10.76 7.14
CA GLU A 557 15.03 -10.76 8.07
C GLU A 557 15.08 -12.04 8.92
N LEU A 558 14.56 -11.95 10.14
CA LEU A 558 14.34 -13.12 10.99
C LEU A 558 12.95 -13.70 10.73
N GLU A 559 12.87 -15.02 10.54
CA GLU A 559 11.61 -15.73 10.38
C GLU A 559 11.62 -17.08 11.10
N GLU A 560 10.44 -17.59 11.39
CA GLU A 560 10.28 -18.94 11.85
C GLU A 560 9.92 -19.86 10.67
N ASN A 561 10.78 -20.85 10.39
CA ASN A 561 10.47 -21.82 9.36
C ASN A 561 9.57 -22.92 9.94
N ASN A 562 8.33 -22.98 9.46
CA ASN A 562 7.31 -23.94 9.86
C ASN A 562 7.06 -25.04 8.80
N PHE A 563 7.94 -25.16 7.80
CA PHE A 563 7.81 -26.19 6.76
C PHE A 563 8.11 -27.59 7.28
N TYR A 564 8.91 -27.69 8.34
CA TYR A 564 9.26 -28.95 9.00
C TYR A 564 8.41 -29.17 10.25
N PRO A 565 8.27 -30.44 10.75
CA PRO A 565 7.50 -30.72 11.95
C PRO A 565 7.97 -29.96 13.21
N GLN A 566 9.24 -29.59 13.27
CA GLN A 566 9.79 -28.73 14.31
C GLN A 566 10.20 -27.41 13.69
N SER A 567 9.57 -26.35 14.15
CA SER A 567 9.94 -25.00 13.72
C SER A 567 11.35 -24.63 14.17
N PHE A 568 12.06 -23.87 13.34
CA PHE A 568 13.39 -23.36 13.65
C PHE A 568 13.58 -21.95 13.16
N LEU A 569 14.51 -21.22 13.82
CA LEU A 569 14.92 -19.89 13.39
C LEU A 569 15.61 -19.99 12.03
N GLN A 570 15.12 -19.24 11.07
CA GLN A 570 15.71 -19.09 9.73
C GLN A 570 15.97 -17.61 9.43
N LEU A 571 17.07 -17.36 8.72
CA LEU A 571 17.41 -16.06 8.16
C LEU A 571 16.90 -16.03 6.72
N ARG A 572 15.94 -15.15 6.45
CA ARG A 572 15.52 -14.84 5.08
C ARG A 572 16.49 -13.81 4.50
N VAL A 573 17.50 -14.30 3.80
CA VAL A 573 18.58 -13.47 3.30
C VAL A 573 18.10 -12.63 2.12
N LYS A 574 18.26 -11.32 2.24
CA LYS A 574 17.93 -10.32 1.20
C LYS A 574 19.08 -10.12 0.24
N ASP A 575 20.30 -10.00 0.78
CA ASP A 575 21.54 -9.91 -0.01
C ASP A 575 22.71 -10.44 0.81
N LEU A 576 23.80 -10.77 0.14
CA LEU A 576 25.06 -11.17 0.74
C LEU A 576 26.24 -10.77 -0.13
N CYS A 577 27.40 -10.59 0.49
CA CYS A 577 28.66 -10.34 -0.20
C CYS A 577 29.84 -10.96 0.57
N LEU A 578 30.97 -11.16 -0.10
CA LEU A 578 32.20 -11.54 0.59
C LEU A 578 32.68 -10.37 1.46
N GLU A 579 33.36 -10.66 2.57
CA GLU A 579 33.90 -9.60 3.45
C GLU A 579 34.86 -8.66 2.70
N SER A 580 35.55 -9.15 1.69
CA SER A 580 36.42 -8.35 0.82
C SER A 580 35.66 -7.34 -0.05
N GLU A 581 34.39 -7.60 -0.35
CA GLU A 581 33.52 -6.74 -1.17
C GLU A 581 32.74 -5.73 -0.32
N LEU A 582 32.67 -5.96 1.00
CA LEU A 582 31.82 -5.18 1.90
C LEU A 582 32.11 -3.67 1.91
N PRO A 583 33.39 -3.19 1.86
CA PRO A 583 33.66 -1.76 1.82
C PRO A 583 33.09 -1.05 0.57
N GLU A 584 32.98 -1.77 -0.56
CA GLU A 584 32.40 -1.24 -1.80
C GLU A 584 30.87 -1.24 -1.79
N ARG A 585 30.27 -2.07 -0.92
CA ARG A 585 28.83 -2.19 -0.76
C ARG A 585 28.24 -1.21 0.24
N LEU A 586 28.98 -0.91 1.32
CA LEU A 586 28.54 0.04 2.34
C LEU A 586 28.69 1.47 1.82
N THR A 587 27.61 2.18 1.79
CA THR A 587 27.59 3.63 1.53
C THR A 587 27.47 4.36 2.85
N ASP A 588 28.51 5.11 3.23
CA ASP A 588 28.45 6.08 4.31
C ASP A 588 27.72 7.34 3.77
N ARG A 589 26.53 7.62 4.25
CA ARG A 589 25.86 8.92 4.10
C ARG A 589 25.70 9.61 5.42
#